data_e537ca239d14c9aae4c164e0b6e1ebd3
#
_entry.id   e537ca239d14c9aae4c164e0b6e1ebd3
#
_cell.length_a   1.000
_cell.length_b   1.000
_cell.length_c   1.000
_cell.angle_alpha   90.00
_cell.angle_beta   90.00
_cell.angle_gamma   90.00
#
_symmetry.space_group_name_H-M   'P 1'
#
loop_
_entity.id
_entity.type
_entity.pdbx_description
1 polymer ?
#
loop_
_entity_poly.entity_id
_entity_poly.type
_entity_poly.pdbx_seq_one_letter_code
_entity_poly.pdbx_strand_id
1 'polypeptide(L)'
;MGRERLHTVAIVPAAGLGLRMGGAVPKQFRPLGGLPLLVYSLRVFQSSPVIDAVILAVPEAELRYCQTDIVDAHGFTKVAHIVPGGRERQDSVRHALGVLDERVDLVVIHDAVRPCVTEAMVSQVVDAAAADGAAIIALPMRDTVKQVGGDRVIERTIDRKPLWLAQTPQAFRRDWLEEAHRKAQAEGMAATDDAYLLEWMGRPVRVIEGSGENIKVTRPEDLVIGEAILASRTGRRP
;
A
#
# COMPACT_ATOMS: atom_id res chain seq x y z
N MET A 1 21.54 -25.78 -1.09
CA MET A 1 22.04 -24.40 -0.99
C MET A 1 20.87 -23.57 -0.51
N GLY A 2 20.92 -23.06 0.76
CA GLY A 2 19.90 -22.16 1.26
C GLY A 2 19.89 -20.89 0.42
N ARG A 3 18.72 -20.47 -0.08
CA ARG A 3 18.58 -19.14 -0.68
C ARG A 3 18.96 -18.12 0.40
N GLU A 4 19.89 -17.25 0.09
CA GLU A 4 20.19 -16.09 0.91
C GLU A 4 18.88 -15.29 1.11
N ARG A 5 18.57 -14.90 2.35
CA ARG A 5 17.34 -14.17 2.64
C ARG A 5 17.43 -12.79 2.02
N LEU A 6 16.46 -12.44 1.17
CA LEU A 6 16.38 -11.13 0.55
C LEU A 6 16.08 -10.04 1.59
N HIS A 7 16.78 -8.92 1.50
CA HIS A 7 16.53 -7.73 2.33
C HIS A 7 15.34 -6.96 1.78
N THR A 8 14.25 -6.90 2.55
CA THR A 8 12.97 -6.36 2.12
C THR A 8 12.56 -5.14 2.94
N VAL A 9 12.27 -4.02 2.28
CA VAL A 9 11.82 -2.78 2.92
C VAL A 9 10.39 -2.46 2.51
N ALA A 10 9.54 -2.13 3.48
CA ALA A 10 8.20 -1.64 3.22
C ALA A 10 8.20 -0.11 3.11
N ILE A 11 7.56 0.42 2.08
CA ILE A 11 7.27 1.85 1.91
C ILE A 11 5.77 2.06 2.13
N VAL A 12 5.43 2.97 3.02
CA VAL A 12 4.04 3.31 3.35
C VAL A 12 3.77 4.76 2.97
N PRO A 13 3.21 5.02 1.76
CA PRO A 13 2.77 6.35 1.37
C PRO A 13 1.56 6.78 2.22
N ALA A 14 1.77 7.77 3.06
CA ALA A 14 0.82 8.29 4.04
C ALA A 14 0.68 9.82 3.97
N ALA A 15 1.04 10.46 2.84
CA ALA A 15 1.00 11.92 2.68
C ALA A 15 -0.30 12.47 2.11
N GLY A 16 -1.24 11.61 1.69
CA GLY A 16 -2.48 12.05 1.07
C GLY A 16 -3.37 12.85 2.02
N LEU A 17 -3.85 14.01 1.57
CA LEU A 17 -4.69 14.92 2.37
C LEU A 17 -6.08 14.37 2.70
N GLY A 18 -6.54 13.33 1.98
CA GLY A 18 -7.82 12.67 2.29
C GLY A 18 -9.06 13.54 2.12
N LEU A 19 -9.08 14.46 1.16
CA LEU A 19 -10.14 15.45 0.94
C LEU A 19 -11.58 14.88 0.96
N ARG A 20 -11.75 13.64 0.48
CA ARG A 20 -13.05 12.94 0.46
C ARG A 20 -13.57 12.55 1.84
N MET A 21 -12.70 12.50 2.85
CA MET A 21 -13.06 12.16 4.23
C MET A 21 -13.56 13.37 5.02
N GLY A 22 -13.33 14.61 4.54
CA GLY A 22 -13.63 15.85 5.27
C GLY A 22 -12.81 16.00 6.56
N GLY A 23 -12.87 17.19 7.20
CA GLY A 23 -12.22 17.47 8.50
C GLY A 23 -10.73 17.81 8.41
N ALA A 24 -10.18 18.30 9.54
CA ALA A 24 -8.82 18.84 9.64
C ALA A 24 -7.73 17.75 9.81
N VAL A 25 -8.11 16.55 10.27
CA VAL A 25 -7.15 15.45 10.52
C VAL A 25 -6.97 14.65 9.24
N PRO A 26 -5.72 14.47 8.72
CA PRO A 26 -5.44 13.61 7.59
C PRO A 26 -5.95 12.18 7.82
N LYS A 27 -6.48 11.55 6.77
CA LYS A 27 -7.22 10.28 6.89
C LYS A 27 -6.44 9.15 7.54
N GLN A 28 -5.12 9.07 7.29
CA GLN A 28 -4.23 8.04 7.84
C GLN A 28 -4.05 8.14 9.36
N PHE A 29 -4.33 9.30 9.93
CA PHE A 29 -4.27 9.54 11.38
C PHE A 29 -5.65 9.50 12.06
N ARG A 30 -6.72 9.29 11.30
CA ARG A 30 -8.04 9.12 11.89
C ARG A 30 -8.13 7.86 12.72
N PRO A 31 -8.82 7.93 13.87
CA PRO A 31 -8.97 6.77 14.73
C PRO A 31 -9.86 5.70 14.08
N LEU A 32 -9.44 4.46 14.23
CA LEU A 32 -10.19 3.25 13.97
C LEU A 32 -10.08 2.39 15.25
N GLY A 33 -11.18 2.12 15.94
CA GLY A 33 -11.12 1.40 17.21
C GLY A 33 -10.17 2.02 18.25
N GLY A 34 -10.03 3.34 18.25
CA GLY A 34 -9.18 4.10 19.19
C GLY A 34 -7.71 4.26 18.78
N LEU A 35 -7.27 3.73 17.65
CA LEU A 35 -5.91 3.88 17.14
C LEU A 35 -5.90 4.51 15.74
N PRO A 36 -4.89 5.34 15.40
CA PRO A 36 -4.74 5.84 14.03
C PRO A 36 -4.68 4.71 12.98
N LEU A 37 -5.31 4.89 11.83
CA LEU A 37 -5.34 3.89 10.73
C LEU A 37 -3.94 3.38 10.38
N LEU A 38 -2.95 4.27 10.31
CA LEU A 38 -1.57 3.95 9.99
C LEU A 38 -0.96 2.92 10.95
N VAL A 39 -1.34 2.96 12.23
CA VAL A 39 -0.79 2.08 13.28
C VAL A 39 -1.07 0.61 12.99
N TYR A 40 -2.21 0.28 12.38
CA TYR A 40 -2.56 -1.12 12.06
C TYR A 40 -1.61 -1.72 11.03
N SER A 41 -1.34 -1.01 9.95
CA SER A 41 -0.39 -1.46 8.93
C SER A 41 1.04 -1.58 9.49
N LEU A 42 1.46 -0.60 10.32
CA LEU A 42 2.78 -0.63 10.95
C LEU A 42 2.95 -1.80 11.91
N ARG A 43 1.90 -2.20 12.65
CA ARG A 43 1.94 -3.39 13.51
C ARG A 43 2.21 -4.65 12.70
N VAL A 44 1.56 -4.81 11.55
CA VAL A 44 1.78 -5.97 10.67
C VAL A 44 3.21 -5.98 10.13
N PHE A 45 3.75 -4.85 9.70
CA PHE A 45 5.14 -4.80 9.23
C PHE A 45 6.16 -4.99 10.35
N GLN A 46 5.88 -4.46 11.55
CA GLN A 46 6.72 -4.65 12.73
C GLN A 46 6.84 -6.13 13.11
N SER A 47 5.73 -6.89 13.09
CA SER A 47 5.71 -8.31 13.44
C SER A 47 6.17 -9.22 12.31
N SER A 48 6.05 -8.80 11.05
CA SER A 48 6.35 -9.63 9.88
C SER A 48 7.85 -10.03 9.82
N PRO A 49 8.17 -11.33 9.76
CA PRO A 49 9.56 -11.79 9.66
C PRO A 49 10.20 -11.52 8.29
N VAL A 50 9.40 -11.22 7.26
CA VAL A 50 9.88 -10.97 5.89
C VAL A 50 10.11 -9.49 5.61
N ILE A 51 9.82 -8.59 6.54
CA ILE A 51 10.09 -7.15 6.44
C ILE A 51 11.24 -6.78 7.38
N ASP A 52 12.29 -6.19 6.86
CA ASP A 52 13.47 -5.79 7.61
C ASP A 52 13.38 -4.35 8.12
N ALA A 53 12.84 -3.44 7.29
CA ALA A 53 12.66 -2.04 7.66
C ALA A 53 11.40 -1.45 7.02
N VAL A 54 10.97 -0.29 7.52
CA VAL A 54 9.82 0.46 7.03
C VAL A 54 10.24 1.92 6.79
N ILE A 55 9.79 2.49 5.67
CA ILE A 55 9.91 3.91 5.37
C ILE A 55 8.51 4.51 5.28
N LEU A 56 8.27 5.58 6.04
CA LEU A 56 7.02 6.33 6.00
C LEU A 56 7.18 7.59 5.15
N ALA A 57 6.26 7.81 4.20
CA ALA A 57 6.18 9.09 3.50
C ALA A 57 4.92 9.82 3.96
N VAL A 58 5.08 10.89 4.76
CA VAL A 58 3.98 11.60 5.44
C VAL A 58 3.95 13.08 5.05
N PRO A 59 2.87 13.84 5.32
CA PRO A 59 2.91 15.28 5.11
C PRO A 59 4.07 15.91 5.90
N GLU A 60 4.76 16.88 5.32
CA GLU A 60 5.93 17.52 5.95
C GLU A 60 5.60 18.09 7.35
N ALA A 61 4.42 18.68 7.50
CA ALA A 61 3.93 19.21 8.77
C ALA A 61 3.73 18.12 9.84
N GLU A 62 3.60 16.86 9.46
CA GLU A 62 3.30 15.74 10.34
C GLU A 62 4.53 14.86 10.68
N LEU A 63 5.72 15.22 10.19
CA LEU A 63 6.95 14.45 10.44
C LEU A 63 7.20 14.23 11.94
N ARG A 64 7.10 15.31 12.74
CA ARG A 64 7.31 15.25 14.18
C ARG A 64 6.24 14.40 14.86
N TYR A 65 4.96 14.62 14.53
CA TYR A 65 3.85 13.83 15.07
C TYR A 65 4.05 12.34 14.77
N CYS A 66 4.41 12.01 13.53
CA CYS A 66 4.67 10.62 13.17
C CYS A 66 5.82 10.01 13.97
N GLN A 67 6.91 10.77 14.22
CA GLN A 67 8.01 10.26 15.03
C GLN A 67 7.58 10.03 16.47
N THR A 68 7.04 11.04 17.14
CA THR A 68 6.79 10.99 18.59
C THR A 68 5.53 10.20 18.97
N ASP A 69 4.41 10.45 18.25
CA ASP A 69 3.10 9.95 18.66
C ASP A 69 2.72 8.64 17.96
N ILE A 70 3.39 8.31 16.83
CA ILE A 70 3.16 7.06 16.12
C ILE A 70 4.32 6.09 16.33
N VAL A 71 5.54 6.46 15.93
CA VAL A 71 6.67 5.53 15.93
C VAL A 71 7.16 5.23 17.33
N ASP A 72 7.54 6.26 18.08
CA ASP A 72 8.11 6.10 19.43
C ASP A 72 7.04 5.61 20.43
N ALA A 73 5.84 6.20 20.40
CA ALA A 73 4.74 5.84 21.30
C ALA A 73 4.28 4.37 21.15
N HIS A 74 4.40 3.78 19.96
CA HIS A 74 4.02 2.39 19.69
C HIS A 74 5.23 1.43 19.59
N GLY A 75 6.45 1.91 19.73
CA GLY A 75 7.67 1.09 19.70
C GLY A 75 7.96 0.44 18.34
N PHE A 76 7.70 1.16 17.23
CA PHE A 76 7.95 0.65 15.87
C PHE A 76 9.44 0.75 15.50
N THR A 77 10.24 -0.21 15.97
CA THR A 77 11.70 -0.24 15.79
C THR A 77 12.15 -0.50 14.35
N LYS A 78 11.27 -1.04 13.49
CA LYS A 78 11.57 -1.24 12.07
C LYS A 78 11.38 0.03 11.22
N VAL A 79 10.76 1.09 11.75
CA VAL A 79 10.66 2.36 11.02
C VAL A 79 12.03 3.01 11.01
N ALA A 80 12.74 2.87 9.88
CA ALA A 80 14.09 3.39 9.69
C ALA A 80 14.11 4.85 9.26
N HIS A 81 13.11 5.27 8.47
CA HIS A 81 13.01 6.63 7.97
C HIS A 81 11.56 7.13 7.93
N ILE A 82 11.39 8.42 8.22
CA ILE A 82 10.18 9.18 7.96
C ILE A 82 10.57 10.32 7.02
N VAL A 83 10.00 10.32 5.82
CA VAL A 83 10.33 11.30 4.78
C VAL A 83 9.11 12.17 4.45
N PRO A 84 9.29 13.41 4.00
CA PRO A 84 8.20 14.20 3.47
C PRO A 84 7.65 13.52 2.21
N GLY A 85 6.33 13.37 2.14
CA GLY A 85 5.66 12.91 0.93
C GLY A 85 5.64 13.98 -0.15
N GLY A 86 5.25 13.59 -1.35
CA GLY A 86 5.10 14.49 -2.48
C GLY A 86 3.67 14.93 -2.71
N ARG A 87 3.46 15.64 -3.82
CA ARG A 87 2.13 16.12 -4.23
C ARG A 87 1.19 14.96 -4.54
N GLU A 88 1.69 13.94 -5.21
CA GLU A 88 0.96 12.75 -5.57
C GLU A 88 1.48 11.52 -4.81
N ARG A 89 0.70 10.42 -4.80
CA ARG A 89 1.12 9.15 -4.20
C ARG A 89 2.44 8.64 -4.79
N GLN A 90 2.56 8.73 -6.11
CA GLN A 90 3.77 8.34 -6.85
C GLN A 90 5.00 9.13 -6.42
N ASP A 91 4.88 10.45 -6.17
CA ASP A 91 5.98 11.27 -5.65
C ASP A 91 6.40 10.84 -4.24
N SER A 92 5.42 10.51 -3.40
CA SER A 92 5.67 10.03 -2.03
C SER A 92 6.47 8.73 -2.03
N VAL A 93 6.12 7.79 -2.92
CA VAL A 93 6.90 6.55 -3.12
C VAL A 93 8.31 6.87 -3.63
N ARG A 94 8.45 7.76 -4.60
CA ARG A 94 9.75 8.17 -5.15
C ARG A 94 10.66 8.82 -4.10
N HIS A 95 10.12 9.67 -3.22
CA HIS A 95 10.90 10.24 -2.10
C HIS A 95 11.39 9.15 -1.15
N ALA A 96 10.56 8.16 -0.85
CA ALA A 96 10.95 7.03 -0.01
C ALA A 96 11.99 6.11 -0.69
N LEU A 97 11.90 5.89 -2.01
CA LEU A 97 12.92 5.16 -2.78
C LEU A 97 14.28 5.85 -2.71
N GLY A 98 14.31 7.20 -2.67
CA GLY A 98 15.54 7.97 -2.60
C GLY A 98 16.36 7.83 -1.32
N VAL A 99 15.80 7.20 -0.27
CA VAL A 99 16.50 6.95 1.01
C VAL A 99 16.76 5.46 1.27
N LEU A 100 16.51 4.60 0.27
CA LEU A 100 16.79 3.17 0.39
C LEU A 100 18.28 2.89 0.45
N ASP A 101 18.66 1.96 1.32
CA ASP A 101 20.00 1.38 1.36
C ASP A 101 20.26 0.52 0.10
N GLU A 102 21.48 0.51 -0.40
CA GLU A 102 21.88 -0.28 -1.59
C GLU A 102 21.69 -1.79 -1.42
N ARG A 103 21.65 -2.28 -0.19
CA ARG A 103 21.46 -3.70 0.15
C ARG A 103 20.02 -4.19 0.02
N VAL A 104 19.06 -3.29 -0.23
CA VAL A 104 17.65 -3.67 -0.38
C VAL A 104 17.44 -4.39 -1.69
N ASP A 105 16.86 -5.59 -1.64
CA ASP A 105 16.53 -6.43 -2.80
C ASP A 105 15.09 -6.22 -3.26
N LEU A 106 14.16 -6.18 -2.29
CA LEU A 106 12.73 -6.05 -2.53
C LEU A 106 12.14 -4.85 -1.82
N VAL A 107 11.17 -4.21 -2.48
CA VAL A 107 10.38 -3.11 -1.92
C VAL A 107 8.91 -3.50 -1.91
N VAL A 108 8.27 -3.37 -0.75
CA VAL A 108 6.83 -3.57 -0.57
C VAL A 108 6.16 -2.22 -0.43
N ILE A 109 5.24 -1.89 -1.33
CA ILE A 109 4.44 -0.66 -1.24
C ILE A 109 3.07 -0.99 -0.64
N HIS A 110 2.67 -0.25 0.41
CA HIS A 110 1.37 -0.47 1.04
C HIS A 110 0.68 0.84 1.43
N ASP A 111 -0.58 0.97 1.02
CA ASP A 111 -1.39 2.14 1.35
C ASP A 111 -1.68 2.22 2.86
N ALA A 112 -1.28 3.32 3.52
CA ALA A 112 -1.49 3.57 4.96
C ALA A 112 -2.95 3.45 5.42
N VAL A 113 -3.89 3.51 4.50
CA VAL A 113 -5.34 3.46 4.74
C VAL A 113 -5.98 2.10 4.44
N ARG A 114 -5.18 1.03 4.42
CA ARG A 114 -5.65 -0.37 4.40
C ARG A 114 -5.30 -1.07 5.72
N PRO A 115 -6.03 -0.76 6.80
CA PRO A 115 -5.68 -1.22 8.16
C PRO A 115 -5.83 -2.72 8.35
N CYS A 116 -6.53 -3.40 7.44
CA CYS A 116 -6.86 -4.81 7.55
C CYS A 116 -5.91 -5.73 6.77
N VAL A 117 -4.72 -5.25 6.38
CA VAL A 117 -3.65 -6.11 5.84
C VAL A 117 -3.25 -7.19 6.85
N THR A 118 -2.79 -8.34 6.37
CA THR A 118 -2.33 -9.45 7.22
C THR A 118 -0.88 -9.82 6.92
N GLU A 119 -0.19 -10.44 7.88
CA GLU A 119 1.17 -10.99 7.67
C GLU A 119 1.20 -12.00 6.53
N ALA A 120 0.16 -12.82 6.39
CA ALA A 120 0.04 -13.78 5.30
C ALA A 120 0.05 -13.10 3.92
N MET A 121 -0.69 -11.98 3.75
CA MET A 121 -0.67 -11.21 2.51
C MET A 121 0.70 -10.63 2.21
N VAL A 122 1.40 -10.13 3.25
CA VAL A 122 2.75 -9.58 3.12
C VAL A 122 3.72 -10.68 2.68
N SER A 123 3.70 -11.84 3.35
CA SER A 123 4.58 -12.96 3.00
C SER A 123 4.31 -13.47 1.58
N GLN A 124 3.05 -13.67 1.20
CA GLN A 124 2.68 -14.17 -0.12
C GLN A 124 3.16 -13.25 -1.25
N VAL A 125 3.00 -11.92 -1.09
CA VAL A 125 3.42 -11.00 -2.15
C VAL A 125 4.94 -10.87 -2.22
N VAL A 126 5.65 -10.95 -1.09
CA VAL A 126 7.12 -10.96 -1.04
C VAL A 126 7.68 -12.22 -1.69
N ASP A 127 7.13 -13.40 -1.36
CA ASP A 127 7.56 -14.67 -1.95
C ASP A 127 7.36 -14.69 -3.47
N ALA A 128 6.22 -14.18 -3.94
CA ALA A 128 5.92 -14.09 -5.36
C ALA A 128 6.84 -13.09 -6.08
N ALA A 129 7.12 -11.92 -5.48
CA ALA A 129 8.05 -10.95 -6.05
C ALA A 129 9.50 -11.48 -6.06
N ALA A 130 9.90 -12.23 -5.05
CA ALA A 130 11.20 -12.91 -5.01
C ALA A 130 11.36 -13.94 -6.15
N ALA A 131 10.28 -14.59 -6.56
CA ALA A 131 10.27 -15.56 -7.65
C ALA A 131 10.14 -14.92 -9.04
N ASP A 132 9.21 -13.98 -9.20
CA ASP A 132 8.78 -13.45 -10.51
C ASP A 132 9.27 -12.00 -10.76
N GLY A 133 9.85 -11.34 -9.76
CA GLY A 133 10.36 -9.96 -9.85
C GLY A 133 9.35 -8.89 -9.42
N ALA A 134 8.05 -9.12 -9.60
CA ALA A 134 6.98 -8.22 -9.18
C ALA A 134 5.70 -8.98 -8.88
N ALA A 135 4.98 -8.58 -7.83
CA ALA A 135 3.69 -9.15 -7.47
C ALA A 135 2.77 -8.14 -6.77
N ILE A 136 1.47 -8.30 -6.94
CA ILE A 136 0.44 -7.51 -6.25
C ILE A 136 -0.63 -8.41 -5.65
N ILE A 137 -1.26 -7.91 -4.59
CA ILE A 137 -2.51 -8.48 -4.10
C ILE A 137 -3.68 -7.87 -4.89
N ALA A 138 -4.61 -8.70 -5.34
CA ALA A 138 -5.82 -8.23 -6.03
C ALA A 138 -7.01 -9.16 -5.79
N LEU A 139 -8.21 -8.68 -6.11
CA LEU A 139 -9.45 -9.45 -6.02
C LEU A 139 -10.07 -9.64 -7.40
N PRO A 140 -10.56 -10.84 -7.74
CA PRO A 140 -11.34 -11.01 -8.96
C PRO A 140 -12.63 -10.18 -8.89
N MET A 141 -12.98 -9.52 -9.99
CA MET A 141 -14.22 -8.75 -10.09
C MET A 141 -15.44 -9.67 -9.95
N ARG A 142 -16.31 -9.37 -8.98
CA ARG A 142 -17.51 -10.16 -8.69
C ARG A 142 -18.78 -9.57 -9.30
N ASP A 143 -18.89 -8.25 -9.34
CA ASP A 143 -20.06 -7.56 -9.85
C ASP A 143 -20.07 -7.48 -11.37
N THR A 144 -21.25 -7.24 -11.94
CA THR A 144 -21.37 -6.97 -13.39
C THR A 144 -20.81 -5.60 -13.69
N VAL A 145 -19.80 -5.55 -14.58
CA VAL A 145 -19.13 -4.30 -14.98
C VAL A 145 -19.81 -3.73 -16.21
N LYS A 146 -20.22 -2.46 -16.12
CA LYS A 146 -20.78 -1.70 -17.23
C LYS A 146 -19.80 -0.61 -17.65
N GLN A 147 -19.53 -0.52 -18.96
CA GLN A 147 -18.92 0.67 -19.53
C GLN A 147 -20.03 1.68 -19.81
N VAL A 148 -19.82 2.93 -19.37
CA VAL A 148 -20.83 3.99 -19.43
C VAL A 148 -20.24 5.20 -20.14
N GLY A 149 -20.99 5.78 -21.06
CA GLY A 149 -20.64 7.00 -21.78
C GLY A 149 -20.75 8.27 -20.90
N GLY A 150 -20.33 9.39 -21.46
CA GLY A 150 -20.35 10.70 -20.77
C GLY A 150 -21.75 11.18 -20.33
N ASP A 151 -22.82 10.72 -21.01
CA ASP A 151 -24.22 10.95 -20.73
C ASP A 151 -24.82 9.99 -19.67
N ARG A 152 -23.97 9.12 -19.07
CA ARG A 152 -24.35 8.05 -18.12
C ARG A 152 -25.24 6.96 -18.72
N VAL A 153 -25.26 6.80 -20.05
CA VAL A 153 -25.90 5.67 -20.73
C VAL A 153 -24.95 4.48 -20.82
N ILE A 154 -25.46 3.28 -20.59
CA ILE A 154 -24.69 2.05 -20.69
C ILE A 154 -24.36 1.81 -22.18
N GLU A 155 -23.06 1.75 -22.49
CA GLU A 155 -22.56 1.39 -23.82
C GLU A 155 -22.47 -0.12 -24.00
N ARG A 156 -21.90 -0.80 -23.02
CA ARG A 156 -21.76 -2.27 -23.04
C ARG A 156 -21.51 -2.87 -21.67
N THR A 157 -21.71 -4.19 -21.58
CA THR A 157 -21.25 -4.99 -20.44
C THR A 157 -19.84 -5.52 -20.74
N ILE A 158 -18.93 -5.33 -19.80
CA ILE A 158 -17.55 -5.84 -19.90
C ILE A 158 -17.51 -7.26 -19.33
N ASP A 159 -16.80 -8.18 -20.00
CA ASP A 159 -16.51 -9.47 -19.40
C ASP A 159 -15.63 -9.28 -18.16
N ARG A 160 -16.16 -9.70 -16.99
CA ARG A 160 -15.47 -9.54 -15.72
C ARG A 160 -14.42 -10.61 -15.43
N LYS A 161 -14.43 -11.75 -16.16
CA LYS A 161 -13.53 -12.88 -15.88
C LYS A 161 -12.05 -12.49 -15.84
N PRO A 162 -11.52 -11.65 -16.75
CA PRO A 162 -10.13 -11.22 -16.71
C PRO A 162 -9.89 -10.00 -15.82
N LEU A 163 -10.92 -9.44 -15.17
CA LEU A 163 -10.81 -8.18 -14.42
C LEU A 163 -10.56 -8.44 -12.94
N TRP A 164 -9.54 -7.77 -12.40
CA TRP A 164 -9.17 -7.82 -11.00
C TRP A 164 -9.07 -6.42 -10.41
N LEU A 165 -9.43 -6.29 -9.14
CA LEU A 165 -9.33 -5.06 -8.37
C LEU A 165 -8.00 -5.04 -7.62
N ALA A 166 -7.06 -4.22 -8.06
CA ALA A 166 -5.75 -4.09 -7.43
C ALA A 166 -5.87 -3.62 -5.98
N GLN A 167 -5.13 -4.28 -5.10
CA GLN A 167 -4.95 -3.90 -3.71
C GLN A 167 -3.46 -3.68 -3.43
N THR A 168 -3.14 -3.30 -2.20
CA THR A 168 -1.81 -3.36 -1.64
C THR A 168 -1.83 -4.30 -0.42
N PRO A 169 -0.71 -4.99 -0.08
CA PRO A 169 0.67 -4.74 -0.51
C PRO A 169 0.95 -5.14 -1.95
N GLN A 170 1.89 -4.41 -2.57
CA GLN A 170 2.50 -4.69 -3.86
C GLN A 170 4.00 -4.81 -3.63
N ALA A 171 4.66 -5.85 -4.13
CA ALA A 171 6.08 -6.09 -3.91
C ALA A 171 6.83 -6.14 -5.26
N PHE A 172 8.02 -5.58 -5.27
CA PHE A 172 8.81 -5.40 -6.48
C PHE A 172 10.29 -5.59 -6.19
N ARG A 173 11.04 -6.09 -7.16
CA ARG A 173 12.50 -5.91 -7.16
C ARG A 173 12.81 -4.42 -7.14
N ARG A 174 13.75 -4.04 -6.27
CA ARG A 174 14.16 -2.65 -6.10
C ARG A 174 14.60 -2.01 -7.42
N ASP A 175 15.49 -2.69 -8.14
CA ASP A 175 16.05 -2.17 -9.42
C ASP A 175 14.96 -1.87 -10.46
N TRP A 176 13.95 -2.75 -10.57
CA TRP A 176 12.82 -2.54 -11.49
C TRP A 176 11.97 -1.35 -11.09
N LEU A 177 11.67 -1.23 -9.78
CA LEU A 177 10.82 -0.16 -9.28
C LEU A 177 11.51 1.21 -9.39
N GLU A 178 12.79 1.31 -9.03
CA GLU A 178 13.57 2.54 -9.17
C GLU A 178 13.68 2.98 -10.64
N GLU A 179 13.95 2.05 -11.56
CA GLU A 179 13.99 2.33 -12.99
C GLU A 179 12.64 2.86 -13.50
N ALA A 180 11.53 2.21 -13.10
CA ALA A 180 10.18 2.58 -13.49
C ALA A 180 9.81 3.99 -13.00
N HIS A 181 10.08 4.31 -11.73
CA HIS A 181 9.83 5.64 -11.18
C HIS A 181 10.70 6.72 -11.82
N ARG A 182 11.97 6.44 -12.08
CA ARG A 182 12.89 7.38 -12.76
C ARG A 182 12.43 7.69 -14.18
N LYS A 183 12.04 6.65 -14.93
CA LYS A 183 11.55 6.81 -16.31
C LYS A 183 10.21 7.56 -16.34
N ALA A 184 9.27 7.20 -15.45
CA ALA A 184 7.98 7.87 -15.33
C ALA A 184 8.15 9.36 -15.02
N GLN A 185 9.09 9.72 -14.12
CA GLN A 185 9.41 11.11 -13.82
C GLN A 185 9.96 11.87 -15.04
N ALA A 186 10.88 11.25 -15.79
CA ALA A 186 11.47 11.87 -16.97
C ALA A 186 10.44 12.12 -18.10
N GLU A 187 9.45 11.23 -18.24
CA GLU A 187 8.42 11.29 -19.28
C GLU A 187 7.11 11.96 -18.81
N GLY A 188 7.04 12.42 -17.55
CA GLY A 188 5.86 13.07 -17.00
C GLY A 188 4.66 12.11 -16.85
N MET A 189 4.92 10.82 -16.72
CA MET A 189 3.88 9.80 -16.62
C MET A 189 3.28 9.73 -15.22
N ALA A 190 1.95 9.79 -15.12
CA ALA A 190 1.19 9.57 -13.90
C ALA A 190 0.60 8.16 -13.88
N ALA A 191 0.84 7.43 -12.79
CA ALA A 191 0.34 6.07 -12.58
C ALA A 191 -0.68 6.02 -11.44
N THR A 192 -1.64 5.12 -11.56
CA THR A 192 -2.65 4.88 -10.52
C THR A 192 -2.09 4.08 -9.34
N ASP A 193 -1.13 3.18 -9.62
CA ASP A 193 -0.36 2.40 -8.65
C ASP A 193 1.03 2.08 -9.19
N ASP A 194 1.86 1.41 -8.39
CA ASP A 194 3.25 1.15 -8.78
C ASP A 194 3.35 -0.03 -9.77
N ALA A 195 2.40 -0.96 -9.77
CA ALA A 195 2.33 -2.05 -10.74
C ALA A 195 2.16 -1.52 -12.16
N TYR A 196 1.34 -0.49 -12.35
CA TYR A 196 1.14 0.13 -13.65
C TYR A 196 2.44 0.68 -14.27
N LEU A 197 3.38 1.17 -13.46
CA LEU A 197 4.68 1.61 -13.94
C LEU A 197 5.51 0.45 -14.51
N LEU A 198 5.43 -0.73 -13.86
CA LEU A 198 6.12 -1.93 -14.33
C LEU A 198 5.48 -2.49 -15.61
N GLU A 199 4.15 -2.53 -15.67
CA GLU A 199 3.40 -2.91 -16.86
C GLU A 199 3.76 -2.03 -18.06
N TRP A 200 3.80 -0.71 -17.84
CA TRP A 200 4.20 0.25 -18.87
C TRP A 200 5.63 0.02 -19.37
N MET A 201 6.54 -0.50 -18.55
CA MET A 201 7.87 -0.91 -18.93
C MET A 201 7.95 -2.32 -19.55
N GLY A 202 6.81 -3.01 -19.70
CA GLY A 202 6.76 -4.37 -20.22
C GLY A 202 7.28 -5.43 -19.26
N ARG A 203 7.36 -5.12 -17.94
CA ARG A 203 7.74 -6.07 -16.91
C ARG A 203 6.52 -6.88 -16.46
N PRO A 204 6.63 -8.21 -16.31
CA PRO A 204 5.53 -9.01 -15.80
C PRO A 204 5.26 -8.72 -14.33
N VAL A 205 3.97 -8.65 -13.94
CA VAL A 205 3.54 -8.49 -12.56
C VAL A 205 2.61 -9.66 -12.21
N ARG A 206 2.98 -10.43 -11.19
CA ARG A 206 2.18 -11.55 -10.68
C ARG A 206 1.00 -11.04 -9.87
N VAL A 207 -0.19 -11.61 -10.07
CA VAL A 207 -1.35 -11.35 -9.24
C VAL A 207 -1.51 -12.48 -8.21
N ILE A 208 -1.64 -12.11 -6.94
CA ILE A 208 -1.96 -12.99 -5.81
C ILE A 208 -3.36 -12.64 -5.34
N GLU A 209 -4.20 -13.65 -5.13
CA GLU A 209 -5.56 -13.42 -4.65
C GLU A 209 -5.54 -12.87 -3.21
N GLY A 210 -6.19 -11.73 -3.04
CA GLY A 210 -6.30 -11.02 -1.78
C GLY A 210 -7.55 -11.37 -0.98
N SER A 211 -7.97 -10.44 -0.14
CA SER A 211 -9.19 -10.58 0.67
C SER A 211 -10.09 -9.37 0.53
N GLY A 212 -11.41 -9.60 0.49
CA GLY A 212 -12.41 -8.54 0.57
C GLY A 212 -12.35 -7.76 1.89
N GLU A 213 -11.74 -8.35 2.93
CA GLU A 213 -11.51 -7.66 4.20
C GLU A 213 -10.36 -6.63 4.14
N ASN A 214 -9.46 -6.73 3.16
CA ASN A 214 -8.35 -5.77 2.99
C ASN A 214 -8.85 -4.48 2.33
N ILE A 215 -9.86 -3.88 2.94
CA ILE A 215 -10.52 -2.66 2.44
C ILE A 215 -9.58 -1.46 2.45
N LYS A 216 -9.84 -0.52 1.54
CA LYS A 216 -9.20 0.81 1.52
C LYS A 216 -10.15 1.83 2.14
N VAL A 217 -9.82 2.37 3.29
CA VAL A 217 -10.60 3.42 3.96
C VAL A 217 -10.49 4.72 3.17
N THR A 218 -11.58 5.12 2.53
CA THR A 218 -11.64 6.30 1.66
C THR A 218 -12.80 7.23 1.98
N ARG A 219 -13.82 6.71 2.69
CA ARG A 219 -15.02 7.41 3.11
C ARG A 219 -15.30 7.13 4.59
N PRO A 220 -16.10 7.97 5.28
CA PRO A 220 -16.43 7.77 6.70
C PRO A 220 -17.06 6.40 6.98
N GLU A 221 -17.93 5.91 6.11
CA GLU A 221 -18.58 4.60 6.25
C GLU A 221 -17.60 3.42 6.22
N ASP A 222 -16.45 3.56 5.55
CA ASP A 222 -15.42 2.53 5.52
C ASP A 222 -14.79 2.29 6.91
N LEU A 223 -14.82 3.29 7.80
CA LEU A 223 -14.34 3.14 9.19
C LEU A 223 -15.18 2.12 9.95
N VAL A 224 -16.51 2.19 9.83
CA VAL A 224 -17.43 1.24 10.47
C VAL A 224 -17.16 -0.19 9.99
N ILE A 225 -16.96 -0.34 8.68
CA ILE A 225 -16.64 -1.65 8.08
C ILE A 225 -15.29 -2.14 8.60
N GLY A 226 -14.28 -1.26 8.64
CA GLY A 226 -12.94 -1.58 9.16
C GLY A 226 -12.96 -2.01 10.63
N GLU A 227 -13.72 -1.32 11.49
CA GLU A 227 -13.89 -1.69 12.89
C GLU A 227 -14.54 -3.07 13.04
N ALA A 228 -15.60 -3.36 12.28
CA ALA A 228 -16.25 -4.66 12.30
C ALA A 228 -15.30 -5.79 11.88
N ILE A 229 -14.48 -5.58 10.82
CA ILE A 229 -13.49 -6.56 10.37
C ILE A 229 -12.44 -6.81 11.47
N LEU A 230 -11.88 -5.76 12.06
CA LEU A 230 -10.86 -5.88 13.10
C LEU A 230 -11.41 -6.53 14.38
N ALA A 231 -12.64 -6.18 14.77
CA ALA A 231 -13.31 -6.78 15.91
C ALA A 231 -13.54 -8.29 15.71
N SER A 232 -13.96 -8.71 14.52
CA SER A 232 -14.17 -10.14 14.21
C SER A 232 -12.88 -10.95 14.34
N ARG A 233 -11.73 -10.40 13.97
CA ARG A 233 -10.41 -11.05 14.07
C ARG A 233 -9.92 -11.20 15.50
N THR A 234 -10.31 -10.30 16.41
CA THR A 234 -9.90 -10.34 17.82
C THR A 234 -10.87 -11.07 18.73
N GLY A 235 -11.96 -11.64 18.18
CA GLY A 235 -13.03 -12.29 18.93
C GLY A 235 -13.86 -11.34 19.79
N ARG A 236 -13.67 -10.03 19.65
CA ARG A 236 -14.52 -9.00 20.26
C ARG A 236 -15.76 -8.83 19.38
N ARG A 237 -16.94 -9.20 19.91
CA ARG A 237 -18.20 -8.81 19.27
C ARG A 237 -18.33 -7.29 19.35
N PRO A 238 -18.84 -6.64 18.27
CA PRO A 238 -19.11 -5.21 18.28
C PRO A 238 -20.17 -4.84 19.32
#